data_3f59aefc8abfd8d7a059912d97c94c54
#
_entry.id   3f59aefc8abfd8d7a059912d97c94c54
#
_cell.length_a   1.000
_cell.length_b   1.000
_cell.length_c   1.000
_cell.angle_alpha   90.00
_cell.angle_beta   90.00
_cell.angle_gamma   90.00
#
_symmetry.space_group_name_H-M   'P 1'
#
loop_
_entity.id
_entity.type
_entity.pdbx_description
1 polymer ?
#
loop_
_entity_poly.entity_id
_entity_poly.type
_entity_poly.pdbx_seq_one_letter_code
_entity_poly.pdbx_strand_id
1 'polypeptide(L)'
;MAEKAIRLGGESTAAAITQAVQELYPEHKFTEAEFARKDNAAEIAVDTNFAAQSFWKDVRIRFFRKKSAVLGLVMIIVILLLAIFGPGMNAYTYSGQDLSQKNFAPRVPGIEQFGILDGSEKMSTTTGTKIVNNYVEKGKDDVYYWFGSDLYGRDIWTRTWEGARVSLIIAV
;
A
#
# COMPACT_ATOMS: atom_id res chain seq x y z
N MET A 1 -8.03 57.68 -19.53
CA MET A 1 -6.74 58.24 -19.00
C MET A 1 -5.86 57.17 -18.37
N ALA A 2 -6.38 56.20 -17.62
CA ALA A 2 -5.59 55.11 -17.00
C ALA A 2 -4.89 54.20 -18.00
N GLU A 3 -5.55 53.83 -19.10
CA GLU A 3 -5.00 52.95 -20.16
C GLU A 3 -3.78 53.57 -20.89
N LYS A 4 -3.76 54.89 -21.06
CA LYS A 4 -2.64 55.60 -21.66
C LYS A 4 -1.43 55.70 -20.73
N ALA A 5 -1.66 55.75 -19.42
CA ALA A 5 -0.60 55.76 -18.40
C ALA A 5 0.11 54.37 -18.28
N ILE A 6 -0.66 53.29 -18.43
CA ILE A 6 -0.11 51.92 -18.41
C ILE A 6 0.77 51.66 -19.65
N ARG A 7 0.39 52.13 -20.84
CA ARG A 7 1.22 52.04 -22.04
C ARG A 7 2.53 52.78 -21.94
N LEU A 8 2.50 54.04 -21.43
CA LEU A 8 3.71 54.84 -21.27
C LEU A 8 4.69 54.29 -20.22
N GLY A 9 4.16 53.64 -19.16
CA GLY A 9 4.99 52.95 -18.17
C GLY A 9 5.69 51.70 -18.72
N GLY A 10 5.03 50.97 -19.61
CA GLY A 10 5.59 49.78 -20.22
C GLY A 10 6.72 50.07 -21.22
N GLU A 11 6.59 51.09 -22.04
CA GLU A 11 7.63 51.47 -23.02
C GLU A 11 8.90 51.98 -22.33
N SER A 12 8.76 52.80 -21.28
CA SER A 12 9.88 53.25 -20.47
C SER A 12 10.64 52.13 -19.77
N THR A 13 9.93 51.12 -19.33
CA THR A 13 10.53 49.96 -18.65
C THR A 13 11.27 49.06 -19.63
N ALA A 14 10.72 48.85 -20.83
CA ALA A 14 11.37 48.04 -21.87
C ALA A 14 12.69 48.67 -22.35
N ALA A 15 12.71 49.98 -22.59
CA ALA A 15 13.92 50.69 -22.99
C ALA A 15 15.02 50.63 -21.89
N ALA A 16 14.65 50.78 -20.61
CA ALA A 16 15.58 50.66 -19.49
C ALA A 16 16.17 49.27 -19.35
N ILE A 17 15.35 48.21 -19.54
CA ILE A 17 15.80 46.83 -19.53
C ILE A 17 16.77 46.56 -20.71
N THR A 18 16.45 47.05 -21.90
CA THR A 18 17.29 46.89 -23.07
C THR A 18 18.69 47.51 -22.86
N GLN A 19 18.75 48.69 -22.25
CA GLN A 19 20.02 49.33 -21.93
C GLN A 19 20.83 48.55 -20.88
N ALA A 20 20.21 48.09 -19.81
CA ALA A 20 20.88 47.30 -18.76
C ALA A 20 21.43 45.98 -19.30
N VAL A 21 20.69 45.33 -20.17
CA VAL A 21 21.12 44.06 -20.78
C VAL A 21 22.21 44.29 -21.82
N GLN A 22 22.19 45.41 -22.55
CA GLN A 22 23.22 45.76 -23.51
C GLN A 22 24.59 46.03 -22.84
N GLU A 23 24.60 46.58 -21.60
CA GLU A 23 25.82 46.72 -20.81
C GLU A 23 26.42 45.39 -20.39
N LEU A 24 25.60 44.41 -20.10
CA LEU A 24 26.02 43.07 -19.70
C LEU A 24 26.53 42.24 -20.89
N TYR A 25 25.99 42.48 -22.08
CA TYR A 25 26.32 41.69 -23.28
C TYR A 25 26.65 42.63 -24.47
N PRO A 26 27.81 43.27 -24.48
CA PRO A 26 28.16 44.33 -25.46
C PRO A 26 28.26 43.77 -26.92
N GLU A 27 28.48 42.48 -27.11
CA GLU A 27 28.60 41.86 -28.43
C GLU A 27 27.25 41.61 -29.13
N HIS A 28 26.14 41.61 -28.38
CA HIS A 28 24.81 41.38 -28.92
C HIS A 28 23.99 42.66 -28.95
N LYS A 29 23.51 43.06 -30.16
CA LYS A 29 22.61 44.21 -30.31
C LYS A 29 21.17 43.78 -30.00
N PHE A 30 20.73 44.03 -28.78
CA PHE A 30 19.36 43.78 -28.38
C PHE A 30 18.41 44.82 -28.99
N THR A 31 17.31 44.34 -29.57
CA THR A 31 16.27 45.17 -30.17
C THR A 31 15.07 45.20 -29.24
N GLU A 32 14.37 46.35 -29.13
CA GLU A 32 13.15 46.47 -28.32
C GLU A 32 12.10 45.41 -28.66
N ALA A 33 12.06 44.96 -29.90
CA ALA A 33 11.16 43.90 -30.35
C ALA A 33 11.42 42.55 -29.65
N GLU A 34 12.64 42.28 -29.18
CA GLU A 34 12.98 41.04 -28.45
C GLU A 34 12.44 41.04 -27.03
N PHE A 35 12.24 42.24 -26.45
CA PHE A 35 11.63 42.43 -25.13
C PHE A 35 10.13 42.74 -25.19
N ALA A 36 9.58 42.88 -26.40
CA ALA A 36 8.14 43.05 -26.56
C ALA A 36 7.41 41.83 -26.02
N ARG A 37 6.43 42.07 -25.17
CA ARG A 37 5.58 41.02 -24.61
C ARG A 37 4.90 40.30 -25.77
N LYS A 38 5.32 39.06 -26.05
CA LYS A 38 4.68 38.19 -27.01
C LYS A 38 3.33 37.80 -26.45
N ASP A 39 2.25 38.29 -27.05
CA ASP A 39 0.92 37.88 -26.66
C ASP A 39 0.67 36.41 -27.14
N ASN A 40 1.26 35.49 -26.44
CA ASN A 40 1.12 34.05 -26.69
C ASN A 40 -0.19 33.53 -26.09
N ALA A 41 -1.30 34.15 -26.39
CA ALA A 41 -2.62 33.64 -25.96
C ALA A 41 -2.84 32.18 -26.37
N ALA A 42 -2.26 31.76 -27.50
CA ALA A 42 -2.31 30.37 -27.96
C ALA A 42 -1.38 29.43 -27.15
N GLU A 43 -0.20 29.91 -26.71
CA GLU A 43 0.71 29.11 -25.84
C GLU A 43 0.20 29.02 -24.40
N ILE A 44 -0.42 30.09 -23.88
CA ILE A 44 -1.07 30.06 -22.56
C ILE A 44 -2.27 29.10 -22.55
N ALA A 45 -2.96 28.92 -23.67
CA ALA A 45 -4.04 27.95 -23.80
C ALA A 45 -3.54 26.48 -23.70
N VAL A 46 -2.28 26.21 -24.02
CA VAL A 46 -1.68 24.88 -23.84
C VAL A 46 -1.43 24.57 -22.38
N ASP A 47 -1.03 25.55 -21.58
CA ASP A 47 -0.78 25.34 -20.15
C ASP A 47 -2.06 25.12 -19.34
N THR A 48 -3.21 25.68 -19.78
CA THR A 48 -4.50 25.41 -19.10
C THR A 48 -4.98 23.98 -19.24
N ASN A 49 -4.53 23.25 -20.26
CA ASN A 49 -4.80 21.83 -20.39
C ASN A 49 -4.07 20.96 -19.34
N PHE A 50 -2.94 21.43 -18.81
CA PHE A 50 -2.24 20.71 -17.72
C PHE A 50 -2.93 20.89 -16.37
N ALA A 51 -3.62 22.01 -16.15
CA ALA A 51 -4.34 22.29 -14.92
C ALA A 51 -5.66 21.49 -14.79
N ALA A 52 -6.20 20.97 -15.89
CA ALA A 52 -7.50 20.29 -15.91
C ALA A 52 -7.44 18.77 -15.64
N GLN A 53 -6.26 18.18 -15.54
CA GLN A 53 -6.16 16.78 -15.12
C GLN A 53 -6.41 16.71 -13.61
N SER A 54 -7.54 16.10 -13.22
CA SER A 54 -7.88 15.91 -11.81
C SER A 54 -6.70 15.22 -11.11
N PHE A 55 -6.15 15.85 -10.06
CA PHE A 55 -5.08 15.32 -9.21
C PHE A 55 -5.27 13.84 -8.88
N TRP A 56 -6.48 13.45 -8.53
CA TRP A 56 -6.84 12.08 -8.22
C TRP A 56 -6.71 11.12 -9.40
N LYS A 57 -6.96 11.59 -10.63
CA LYS A 57 -6.79 10.77 -11.83
C LYS A 57 -5.32 10.48 -12.08
N ASP A 58 -4.44 11.48 -11.96
CA ASP A 58 -3.01 11.31 -12.17
C ASP A 58 -2.39 10.42 -11.08
N VAL A 59 -2.75 10.64 -9.81
CA VAL A 59 -2.32 9.78 -8.68
C VAL A 59 -2.71 8.33 -8.93
N ARG A 60 -3.96 8.08 -9.33
CA ARG A 60 -4.43 6.72 -9.61
C ARG A 60 -3.66 6.06 -10.75
N ILE A 61 -3.45 6.77 -11.86
CA ILE A 61 -2.71 6.24 -13.01
C ILE A 61 -1.26 5.92 -12.62
N ARG A 62 -0.58 6.82 -11.91
CA ARG A 62 0.79 6.61 -11.44
C ARG A 62 0.90 5.48 -10.43
N PHE A 63 -0.08 5.34 -9.55
CA PHE A 63 -0.16 4.27 -8.56
C PHE A 63 -0.27 2.90 -9.23
N PHE A 64 -1.23 2.71 -10.15
CA PHE A 64 -1.43 1.45 -10.84
C PHE A 64 -0.30 1.08 -11.83
N ARG A 65 0.49 2.04 -12.28
CA ARG A 65 1.70 1.76 -13.08
C ARG A 65 2.85 1.12 -12.26
N LYS A 66 2.88 1.33 -10.95
CA LYS A 66 3.90 0.74 -10.08
C LYS A 66 3.43 -0.62 -9.57
N LYS A 67 4.01 -1.70 -10.10
CA LYS A 67 3.66 -3.09 -9.71
C LYS A 67 3.78 -3.35 -8.21
N SER A 68 4.81 -2.79 -7.55
CA SER A 68 5.00 -2.91 -6.10
C SER A 68 3.90 -2.23 -5.29
N ALA A 69 3.38 -1.07 -5.76
CA ALA A 69 2.29 -0.38 -5.10
C ALA A 69 0.97 -1.16 -5.20
N VAL A 70 0.71 -1.74 -6.38
CA VAL A 70 -0.45 -2.62 -6.60
C VAL A 70 -0.36 -3.88 -5.74
N LEU A 71 0.83 -4.51 -5.67
CA LEU A 71 1.03 -5.67 -4.81
C LEU A 71 0.76 -5.33 -3.33
N GLY A 72 1.28 -4.20 -2.84
CA GLY A 72 1.03 -3.73 -1.48
C GLY A 72 -0.46 -3.48 -1.20
N LEU A 73 -1.17 -2.86 -2.15
CA LEU A 73 -2.61 -2.65 -2.05
C LEU A 73 -3.38 -3.98 -1.97
N VAL A 74 -3.03 -4.94 -2.83
CA VAL A 74 -3.67 -6.27 -2.82
C VAL A 74 -3.44 -6.96 -1.47
N MET A 75 -2.21 -6.92 -0.92
CA MET A 75 -1.91 -7.49 0.39
C MET A 75 -2.74 -6.86 1.51
N ILE A 76 -2.88 -5.53 1.50
CA ILE A 76 -3.72 -4.82 2.47
C ILE A 76 -5.19 -5.27 2.35
N ILE A 77 -5.72 -5.35 1.14
CA ILE A 77 -7.09 -5.80 0.91
C ILE A 77 -7.29 -7.24 1.42
N VAL A 78 -6.35 -8.14 1.14
CA VAL A 78 -6.40 -9.53 1.63
C VAL A 78 -6.43 -9.58 3.16
N ILE A 79 -5.56 -8.81 3.83
CA ILE A 79 -5.53 -8.74 5.31
C ILE A 79 -6.84 -8.21 5.86
N LEU A 80 -7.41 -7.16 5.26
CA LEU A 80 -8.71 -6.60 5.66
C LEU A 80 -9.84 -7.63 5.49
N LEU A 81 -9.87 -8.33 4.38
CA LEU A 81 -10.87 -9.38 4.14
C LEU A 81 -10.72 -10.53 5.16
N LEU A 82 -9.50 -10.96 5.44
CA LEU A 82 -9.24 -11.99 6.44
C LEU A 82 -9.57 -11.52 7.87
N ALA A 83 -9.37 -10.26 8.21
CA ALA A 83 -9.78 -9.72 9.50
C ALA A 83 -11.31 -9.70 9.67
N ILE A 84 -12.05 -9.51 8.57
CA ILE A 84 -13.53 -9.50 8.61
C ILE A 84 -14.09 -10.92 8.58
N PHE A 85 -13.62 -11.77 7.68
CA PHE A 85 -14.19 -13.09 7.41
C PHE A 85 -13.42 -14.23 8.09
N GLY A 86 -12.13 -14.04 8.37
CA GLY A 86 -11.23 -15.06 8.89
C GLY A 86 -11.72 -15.80 10.14
N PRO A 87 -12.26 -15.11 11.18
CA PRO A 87 -12.81 -15.78 12.36
C PRO A 87 -13.97 -16.73 12.07
N GLY A 88 -14.73 -16.48 10.99
CA GLY A 88 -15.86 -17.32 10.59
C GLY A 88 -15.53 -18.42 9.57
N MET A 89 -14.28 -18.53 9.14
CA MET A 89 -13.88 -19.51 8.12
C MET A 89 -13.69 -20.93 8.68
N ASN A 90 -13.52 -21.07 9.98
CA ASN A 90 -13.43 -22.36 10.66
C ASN A 90 -14.53 -22.50 11.71
N ALA A 91 -14.66 -23.69 12.29
CA ALA A 91 -15.70 -24.01 13.26
C ALA A 91 -15.35 -23.59 14.70
N TYR A 92 -14.21 -22.92 14.92
CA TYR A 92 -13.72 -22.56 16.25
C TYR A 92 -14.15 -21.16 16.66
N THR A 93 -14.37 -20.98 17.97
CA THR A 93 -14.74 -19.71 18.56
C THR A 93 -13.53 -19.09 19.29
N TYR A 94 -13.47 -17.79 19.36
CA TYR A 94 -12.39 -17.04 20.05
C TYR A 94 -12.19 -17.49 21.52
N SER A 95 -13.26 -17.75 22.24
CA SER A 95 -13.26 -18.21 23.64
C SER A 95 -13.20 -19.73 23.80
N GLY A 96 -13.37 -20.48 22.70
CA GLY A 96 -13.33 -21.94 22.74
C GLY A 96 -11.94 -22.44 23.14
N GLN A 97 -11.89 -23.38 24.09
CA GLN A 97 -10.66 -24.01 24.54
C GLN A 97 -10.89 -25.49 24.86
N ASP A 98 -9.94 -26.34 24.46
CA ASP A 98 -9.94 -27.75 24.76
C ASP A 98 -8.51 -28.19 25.14
N LEU A 99 -8.29 -28.40 26.43
CA LEU A 99 -6.98 -28.76 26.96
C LEU A 99 -6.46 -30.10 26.43
N SER A 100 -7.35 -30.96 25.90
CA SER A 100 -6.96 -32.19 25.26
C SER A 100 -6.23 -31.96 23.93
N GLN A 101 -6.46 -30.80 23.29
CA GLN A 101 -5.97 -30.38 21.99
C GLN A 101 -4.87 -29.33 22.08
N LYS A 102 -4.18 -29.25 23.21
CA LYS A 102 -3.07 -28.31 23.39
C LYS A 102 -1.88 -28.62 22.51
N ASN A 103 -1.23 -27.59 21.99
CA ASN A 103 -0.01 -27.66 21.16
C ASN A 103 -0.16 -28.57 19.94
N PHE A 104 -1.27 -28.47 19.24
CA PHE A 104 -1.41 -29.13 17.96
C PHE A 104 -0.69 -28.32 16.89
N ALA A 105 0.11 -28.97 16.06
CA ALA A 105 0.79 -28.36 14.94
C ALA A 105 -0.21 -27.92 13.85
N PRO A 106 0.13 -26.98 12.97
CA PRO A 106 -0.75 -26.56 11.87
C PRO A 106 -1.18 -27.75 10.99
N ARG A 107 -2.49 -27.88 10.77
CA ARG A 107 -3.08 -28.89 9.88
C ARG A 107 -4.20 -28.28 9.05
N VAL A 108 -4.06 -28.36 7.71
CA VAL A 108 -5.01 -27.79 6.76
C VAL A 108 -5.59 -28.89 5.89
N PRO A 109 -6.93 -29.04 5.82
CA PRO A 109 -7.56 -30.08 5.02
C PRO A 109 -7.21 -29.93 3.54
N GLY A 110 -6.85 -31.00 2.88
CA GLY A 110 -6.46 -31.03 1.48
C GLY A 110 -4.99 -30.73 1.19
N ILE A 111 -4.34 -29.87 1.97
CA ILE A 111 -2.90 -29.57 1.82
C ILE A 111 -2.04 -30.64 2.52
N GLU A 112 -2.54 -31.22 3.57
CA GLU A 112 -1.88 -32.32 4.31
C GLU A 112 -1.43 -33.49 3.43
N GLN A 113 -2.14 -33.72 2.31
CA GLN A 113 -1.80 -34.79 1.35
C GLN A 113 -0.46 -34.58 0.64
N PHE A 114 0.03 -33.33 0.62
CA PHE A 114 1.34 -32.96 0.05
C PHE A 114 2.46 -32.99 1.10
N GLY A 115 2.17 -33.44 2.33
CA GLY A 115 3.15 -33.42 3.43
C GLY A 115 3.48 -31.99 3.95
N ILE A 116 2.62 -31.02 3.63
CA ILE A 116 2.75 -29.64 4.08
C ILE A 116 1.55 -29.35 5.00
N LEU A 117 1.83 -28.82 6.22
CA LEU A 117 0.79 -28.56 7.21
C LEU A 117 -0.09 -29.82 7.48
N ASP A 118 0.56 -30.94 7.70
CA ASP A 118 -0.04 -32.25 7.95
C ASP A 118 -0.27 -32.53 9.45
N GLY A 119 0.03 -31.55 10.31
CA GLY A 119 -0.08 -31.69 11.76
C GLY A 119 1.10 -32.40 12.42
N SER A 120 2.15 -32.71 11.67
CA SER A 120 3.38 -33.28 12.24
C SER A 120 4.33 -32.20 12.73
N GLU A 121 5.00 -32.43 13.84
CA GLU A 121 5.99 -31.55 14.46
C GLU A 121 7.29 -32.30 14.74
N LYS A 122 8.42 -31.61 14.52
CA LYS A 122 9.73 -32.15 14.87
C LYS A 122 10.06 -31.77 16.31
N MET A 123 9.97 -32.72 17.20
CA MET A 123 10.39 -32.55 18.60
C MET A 123 11.85 -32.97 18.79
N SER A 124 12.67 -32.08 19.33
CA SER A 124 14.03 -32.42 19.76
C SER A 124 13.95 -33.13 21.11
N THR A 125 14.42 -34.37 21.14
CA THR A 125 14.51 -35.18 22.35
C THR A 125 15.98 -35.43 22.68
N THR A 126 16.30 -35.75 23.93
CA THR A 126 17.66 -36.10 24.41
C THR A 126 18.35 -37.19 23.56
N THR A 127 17.59 -38.01 22.89
CA THR A 127 18.04 -39.15 22.03
C THR A 127 18.04 -38.80 20.53
N GLY A 128 17.61 -37.55 20.12
CA GLY A 128 17.55 -37.16 18.73
C GLY A 128 16.24 -36.45 18.38
N THR A 129 16.01 -36.21 17.09
CA THR A 129 14.79 -35.57 16.60
C THR A 129 13.73 -36.66 16.30
N LYS A 130 12.57 -36.57 16.95
CA LYS A 130 11.39 -37.41 16.65
C LYS A 130 10.33 -36.59 15.95
N ILE A 131 9.72 -37.12 14.92
CA ILE A 131 8.52 -36.55 14.31
C ILE A 131 7.31 -37.08 15.10
N VAL A 132 6.49 -36.16 15.61
CA VAL A 132 5.30 -36.46 16.42
C VAL A 132 4.10 -35.84 15.72
N ASN A 133 3.02 -36.59 15.63
CA ASN A 133 1.73 -36.08 15.18
C ASN A 133 0.73 -36.20 16.35
N ASN A 134 0.48 -35.08 17.01
CA ASN A 134 -0.39 -35.02 18.16
C ASN A 134 -1.85 -35.37 17.83
N TYR A 135 -2.29 -35.21 16.60
CA TYR A 135 -3.63 -35.59 16.15
C TYR A 135 -3.81 -37.12 16.23
N VAL A 136 -2.85 -37.87 15.70
CA VAL A 136 -2.86 -39.33 15.72
C VAL A 136 -2.64 -39.85 17.15
N GLU A 137 -1.68 -39.30 17.88
CA GLU A 137 -1.39 -39.74 19.26
C GLU A 137 -2.58 -39.59 20.22
N LYS A 138 -3.41 -38.54 19.98
CA LYS A 138 -4.58 -38.24 20.83
C LYS A 138 -5.91 -38.70 20.21
N GLY A 139 -5.89 -39.41 19.07
CA GLY A 139 -7.10 -39.87 18.38
C GLY A 139 -8.05 -38.76 17.96
N LYS A 140 -7.51 -37.65 17.45
CA LYS A 140 -8.24 -36.45 17.01
C LYS A 140 -8.03 -36.21 15.51
N ASP A 141 -8.16 -37.21 14.68
CA ASP A 141 -7.91 -37.16 13.24
C ASP A 141 -8.94 -36.32 12.47
N ASP A 142 -10.07 -36.04 13.05
CA ASP A 142 -11.18 -35.24 12.52
C ASP A 142 -11.03 -33.72 12.79
N VAL A 143 -9.99 -33.31 13.55
CA VAL A 143 -9.75 -31.94 13.96
C VAL A 143 -8.72 -31.28 13.05
N TYR A 144 -8.98 -30.03 12.68
CA TYR A 144 -8.09 -29.24 11.82
C TYR A 144 -7.86 -27.85 12.40
N TYR A 145 -6.65 -27.59 12.87
CA TYR A 145 -6.19 -26.29 13.28
C TYR A 145 -5.26 -25.69 12.23
N TRP A 146 -5.74 -24.73 11.46
CA TRP A 146 -4.99 -24.19 10.31
C TRP A 146 -3.65 -23.57 10.70
N PHE A 147 -3.61 -22.85 11.82
CA PHE A 147 -2.38 -22.28 12.40
C PHE A 147 -1.92 -23.03 13.66
N GLY A 148 -2.51 -24.18 13.92
CA GLY A 148 -2.26 -24.93 15.14
C GLY A 148 -3.07 -24.44 16.33
N SER A 149 -2.84 -25.03 17.50
CA SER A 149 -3.44 -24.64 18.77
C SER A 149 -2.41 -24.21 19.80
N ASP A 150 -2.82 -23.35 20.73
CA ASP A 150 -1.97 -22.86 21.81
C ASP A 150 -1.90 -23.83 23.02
N LEU A 151 -1.21 -23.41 24.09
CA LEU A 151 -1.07 -24.16 25.34
C LEU A 151 -2.40 -24.49 26.03
N TYR A 152 -3.46 -23.77 25.70
CA TYR A 152 -4.81 -23.95 26.25
C TYR A 152 -5.75 -24.69 25.28
N GLY A 153 -5.22 -25.14 24.13
CA GLY A 153 -6.01 -25.80 23.09
C GLY A 153 -6.96 -24.86 22.35
N ARG A 154 -6.60 -23.57 22.25
CA ARG A 154 -7.40 -22.57 21.53
C ARG A 154 -6.89 -22.43 20.11
N ASP A 155 -7.78 -22.18 19.16
CA ASP A 155 -7.44 -22.01 17.75
C ASP A 155 -6.67 -20.69 17.52
N ILE A 156 -5.46 -20.81 16.99
CA ILE A 156 -4.59 -19.67 16.72
C ILE A 156 -5.10 -18.86 15.51
N TRP A 157 -5.68 -19.50 14.48
CA TRP A 157 -6.26 -18.82 13.32
C TRP A 157 -7.34 -17.81 13.72
N THR A 158 -8.36 -18.28 14.44
CA THR A 158 -9.47 -17.44 14.91
C THR A 158 -8.96 -16.28 15.76
N ARG A 159 -8.02 -16.57 16.68
CA ARG A 159 -7.46 -15.55 17.58
C ARG A 159 -6.63 -14.51 16.85
N THR A 160 -5.87 -14.90 15.82
CA THR A 160 -5.08 -13.97 15.00
C THR A 160 -5.97 -12.96 14.27
N TRP A 161 -7.02 -13.45 13.61
CA TRP A 161 -7.90 -12.58 12.85
C TRP A 161 -8.85 -11.74 13.70
N GLU A 162 -9.28 -12.26 14.83
CA GLU A 162 -10.04 -11.47 15.81
C GLU A 162 -9.18 -10.37 16.44
N GLY A 163 -7.91 -10.66 16.77
CA GLY A 163 -6.95 -9.67 17.21
C GLY A 163 -6.65 -8.61 16.14
N ALA A 164 -6.49 -9.02 14.88
CA ALA A 164 -6.32 -8.11 13.75
C ALA A 164 -7.54 -7.19 13.58
N ARG A 165 -8.75 -7.71 13.71
CA ARG A 165 -10.00 -6.91 13.69
C ARG A 165 -10.01 -5.83 14.74
N VAL A 166 -9.69 -6.18 16.00
CA VAL A 166 -9.62 -5.22 17.10
C VAL A 166 -8.57 -4.15 16.83
N SER A 167 -7.39 -4.54 16.38
CA SER A 167 -6.30 -3.62 16.03
C SER A 167 -6.70 -2.64 14.93
N LEU A 168 -7.39 -3.11 13.89
CA LEU A 168 -7.89 -2.27 12.81
C LEU A 168 -8.95 -1.27 13.29
N ILE A 169 -9.86 -1.69 14.17
CA ILE A 169 -10.90 -0.79 14.75
C ILE A 169 -10.26 0.33 15.59
N ILE A 170 -9.18 0.02 16.31
CA ILE A 170 -8.48 1.03 17.12
C ILE A 170 -7.67 2.00 16.25
N ALA A 171 -7.19 1.54 15.09
CA ALA A 171 -6.35 2.35 14.18
C ALA A 171 -7.14 3.35 13.31
N VAL A 172 -8.44 3.22 13.17
CA VAL A 172 -9.37 4.07 12.41
C VAL A 172 -10.07 5.05 13.30
#